data_8cb566845b43f8d39a6f801d1fa44a35
#
_entry.id   8cb566845b43f8d39a6f801d1fa44a35
#
_cell.length_a   1.000
_cell.length_b   1.000
_cell.length_c   1.000
_cell.angle_alpha   90.00
_cell.angle_beta   90.00
_cell.angle_gamma   90.00
#
_symmetry.space_group_name_H-M   'P 1'
#
loop_
_entity.id
_entity.type
_entity.pdbx_description
1 polymer ?
#
loop_
_entity_poly.entity_id
_entity_poly.type
_entity_poly.pdbx_seq_one_letter_code
_entity_poly.pdbx_strand_id
1 'polypeptide(L)'
;MKILLVSANRLTSPYPVYPLGLDYVARAVEDNHQVQCTDMNCLRDDQHLGEIIRAFSPDIIGISLRNIDNTDAVDPAGFIGTYRSLIQEIRGYSDASIVLGGSGFTIFPEEILDRLNADYGIIGEGERLALLLEAIENSKDIETIPGVVTRNMRKPVPPPWNKKISDKFQINHAGLEFYLKNGGMLNLQTKRGCKYNCIYCTYPHIEGRKERLFDPIDVANRALRIQEAGAKYFFITDSVFNSNYSHNIAIARAFKKAGVCIPWGAFFAPIETPPDYFRMMSDAGLTHVEFGTESLSNRVLSAYGKVFRLHHIFNAHQHAIDAGLYVAHYFLLGGPGE
;
A
#
# COMPACT_ATOMS: atom_id res chain seq x y z
N MET A 1 -15.61 16.66 12.60
CA MET A 1 -15.35 15.51 13.51
C MET A 1 -13.87 15.41 13.85
N LYS A 2 -13.55 14.74 14.96
CA LYS A 2 -12.18 14.32 15.34
C LYS A 2 -11.96 12.88 14.91
N ILE A 3 -10.91 12.61 14.14
CA ILE A 3 -10.64 11.31 13.53
C ILE A 3 -9.26 10.85 13.95
N LEU A 4 -9.19 9.72 14.66
CA LEU A 4 -7.94 9.05 14.97
C LEU A 4 -7.71 7.93 13.95
N LEU A 5 -6.62 7.99 13.19
CA LEU A 5 -6.21 6.96 12.25
C LEU A 5 -5.09 6.13 12.86
N VAL A 6 -5.28 4.81 12.92
CA VAL A 6 -4.37 3.85 13.55
C VAL A 6 -3.78 2.90 12.52
N SER A 7 -2.46 2.86 12.39
CA SER A 7 -1.74 1.77 11.70
C SER A 7 -1.59 0.61 12.68
N ALA A 8 -2.33 -0.48 12.44
CA ALA A 8 -2.33 -1.63 13.35
C ALA A 8 -1.18 -2.63 13.07
N ASN A 9 -0.37 -2.39 12.04
CA ASN A 9 0.73 -3.27 11.68
C ASN A 9 1.87 -3.19 12.69
N ARG A 10 2.35 -4.35 13.16
CA ARG A 10 3.50 -4.48 14.08
C ARG A 10 4.66 -5.28 13.47
N LEU A 11 4.58 -5.63 12.19
CA LEU A 11 5.65 -6.35 11.50
C LEU A 11 6.84 -5.43 11.25
N THR A 12 7.99 -5.84 11.76
CA THR A 12 9.26 -5.12 11.59
C THR A 12 10.31 -5.93 10.83
N SER A 13 10.04 -7.21 10.56
CA SER A 13 10.92 -8.09 9.82
C SER A 13 10.39 -8.27 8.38
N PRO A 14 11.28 -8.31 7.36
CA PRO A 14 12.73 -8.06 7.40
C PRO A 14 13.08 -6.59 7.66
N TYR A 15 12.16 -5.67 7.48
CA TYR A 15 12.23 -4.24 7.82
C TYR A 15 10.82 -3.68 8.01
N PRO A 16 10.66 -2.64 8.84
CA PRO A 16 9.36 -2.02 9.02
C PRO A 16 8.94 -1.26 7.76
N VAL A 17 7.68 -1.42 7.35
CA VAL A 17 7.12 -0.76 6.16
C VAL A 17 6.24 0.40 6.56
N TYR A 18 6.63 1.60 6.10
CA TYR A 18 5.92 2.84 6.35
C TYR A 18 4.45 2.76 5.89
N PRO A 19 3.47 3.22 6.69
CA PRO A 19 2.05 3.09 6.40
C PRO A 19 1.55 4.13 5.37
N LEU A 20 2.10 4.13 4.16
CA LEU A 20 1.79 5.08 3.09
C LEU A 20 0.28 5.21 2.81
N GLY A 21 -0.46 4.08 2.88
CA GLY A 21 -1.90 4.08 2.68
C GLY A 21 -2.66 4.93 3.71
N LEU A 22 -2.14 5.00 4.94
CA LEU A 22 -2.74 5.82 6.00
C LEU A 22 -2.56 7.32 5.72
N ASP A 23 -1.42 7.72 5.12
CA ASP A 23 -1.20 9.10 4.67
C ASP A 23 -2.24 9.53 3.64
N TYR A 24 -2.54 8.67 2.66
CA TYR A 24 -3.57 8.97 1.66
C TYR A 24 -4.95 9.14 2.31
N VAL A 25 -5.29 8.32 3.29
CA VAL A 25 -6.55 8.43 4.02
C VAL A 25 -6.61 9.73 4.82
N ALA A 26 -5.56 10.05 5.57
CA ALA A 26 -5.47 11.29 6.34
C ALA A 26 -5.68 12.52 5.44
N ARG A 27 -4.99 12.57 4.28
CA ARG A 27 -5.10 13.64 3.30
C ARG A 27 -6.49 13.81 2.71
N ALA A 28 -7.22 12.69 2.55
CA ALA A 28 -8.57 12.73 2.00
C ALA A 28 -9.60 13.37 2.94
N VAL A 29 -9.28 13.50 4.22
CA VAL A 29 -10.23 13.95 5.25
C VAL A 29 -9.78 15.17 6.06
N GLU A 30 -8.48 15.54 6.05
CA GLU A 30 -7.92 16.61 6.89
C GLU A 30 -8.41 18.02 6.56
N ASP A 31 -8.87 18.28 5.34
CA ASP A 31 -9.39 19.60 4.97
C ASP A 31 -10.70 19.94 5.69
N ASN A 32 -11.47 18.93 6.11
CA ASN A 32 -12.78 19.10 6.75
C ASN A 32 -12.86 18.59 8.19
N HIS A 33 -11.86 17.85 8.66
CA HIS A 33 -11.87 17.19 9.96
C HIS A 33 -10.53 17.37 10.69
N GLN A 34 -10.58 17.31 12.01
CA GLN A 34 -9.35 17.24 12.81
C GLN A 34 -8.83 15.81 12.81
N VAL A 35 -7.66 15.59 12.23
CA VAL A 35 -7.07 14.25 12.05
C VAL A 35 -5.82 14.10 12.90
N GLN A 36 -5.73 12.98 13.62
CA GLN A 36 -4.51 12.52 14.26
C GLN A 36 -4.19 11.11 13.77
N CYS A 37 -2.92 10.87 13.43
CA CYS A 37 -2.43 9.55 13.08
C CYS A 37 -1.58 8.96 14.19
N THR A 38 -1.70 7.67 14.43
CA THR A 38 -0.83 6.92 15.33
C THR A 38 -0.42 5.59 14.70
N ASP A 39 0.75 5.10 15.05
CA ASP A 39 1.32 3.88 14.52
C ASP A 39 1.73 2.95 15.65
N MET A 40 1.20 1.73 15.65
CA MET A 40 1.46 0.75 16.70
C MET A 40 2.94 0.32 16.79
N ASN A 41 3.72 0.49 15.71
CA ASN A 41 5.18 0.30 15.74
C ASN A 41 5.93 1.39 16.52
N CYS A 42 5.31 2.54 16.70
CA CYS A 42 5.95 3.72 17.30
C CYS A 42 5.49 3.98 18.72
N LEU A 43 4.52 3.23 19.22
CA LEU A 43 4.05 3.33 20.58
C LEU A 43 5.03 2.64 21.56
N ARG A 44 5.18 3.22 22.76
CA ARG A 44 6.02 2.66 23.82
C ARG A 44 5.45 1.35 24.36
N ASP A 45 4.13 1.33 24.53
CA ASP A 45 3.33 0.21 25.02
C ASP A 45 1.85 0.40 24.63
N ASP A 46 1.01 -0.56 24.94
CA ASP A 46 -0.42 -0.49 24.61
C ASP A 46 -1.17 0.57 25.46
N GLN A 47 -0.73 0.89 26.68
CA GLN A 47 -1.33 1.96 27.51
C GLN A 47 -1.20 3.34 26.86
N HIS A 48 -0.13 3.57 26.08
CA HIS A 48 0.08 4.81 25.34
C HIS A 48 -1.01 5.08 24.32
N LEU A 49 -1.57 4.05 23.66
CA LEU A 49 -2.74 4.21 22.79
C LEU A 49 -3.95 4.74 23.56
N GLY A 50 -4.21 4.21 24.74
CA GLY A 50 -5.30 4.68 25.62
C GLY A 50 -5.12 6.14 26.06
N GLU A 51 -3.90 6.58 26.32
CA GLU A 51 -3.58 8.00 26.62
C GLU A 51 -3.92 8.89 25.42
N ILE A 52 -3.51 8.50 24.21
CA ILE A 52 -3.81 9.22 22.97
C ILE A 52 -5.33 9.32 22.76
N ILE A 53 -6.05 8.22 22.89
CA ILE A 53 -7.51 8.18 22.70
C ILE A 53 -8.21 9.13 23.69
N ARG A 54 -7.86 9.06 24.97
CA ARG A 54 -8.46 9.93 26.01
C ARG A 54 -8.15 11.41 25.77
N ALA A 55 -6.90 11.73 25.42
CA ALA A 55 -6.48 13.11 25.17
C ALA A 55 -7.11 13.72 23.92
N PHE A 56 -7.20 12.93 22.83
CA PHE A 56 -7.75 13.40 21.56
C PHE A 56 -9.28 13.37 21.56
N SER A 57 -9.92 12.43 22.28
CA SER A 57 -11.38 12.20 22.30
C SER A 57 -11.97 12.11 20.89
N PRO A 58 -11.61 11.09 20.11
CA PRO A 58 -12.06 10.96 18.73
C PRO A 58 -13.56 10.63 18.63
N ASP A 59 -14.21 11.12 17.56
CA ASP A 59 -15.55 10.71 17.16
C ASP A 59 -15.50 9.41 16.33
N ILE A 60 -14.44 9.25 15.55
CA ILE A 60 -14.18 8.10 14.68
C ILE A 60 -12.76 7.60 14.90
N ILE A 61 -12.60 6.27 14.96
CA ILE A 61 -11.28 5.60 14.95
C ILE A 61 -11.17 4.72 13.70
N GLY A 62 -10.35 5.14 12.75
CA GLY A 62 -10.04 4.38 11.53
C GLY A 62 -8.82 3.48 11.76
N ILE A 63 -8.96 2.16 11.55
CA ILE A 63 -7.89 1.19 11.77
C ILE A 63 -7.48 0.58 10.43
N SER A 64 -6.21 0.76 10.07
CA SER A 64 -5.62 0.18 8.86
C SER A 64 -5.04 -1.21 9.16
N LEU A 65 -5.67 -2.23 8.57
CA LEU A 65 -5.23 -3.63 8.61
C LEU A 65 -4.46 -3.94 7.32
N ARG A 66 -3.13 -3.89 7.37
CA ARG A 66 -2.29 -4.12 6.20
C ARG A 66 -2.16 -5.61 5.87
N ASN A 67 -1.89 -6.44 6.85
CA ASN A 67 -1.65 -7.87 6.73
C ASN A 67 -2.66 -8.66 7.53
N ILE A 68 -3.03 -9.85 7.08
CA ILE A 68 -3.85 -10.82 7.83
C ILE A 68 -2.99 -11.89 8.51
N ASP A 69 -1.78 -12.09 8.00
CA ASP A 69 -0.76 -13.01 8.51
C ASP A 69 0.65 -12.50 8.20
N ASN A 70 1.67 -13.24 8.63
CA ASN A 70 3.07 -12.93 8.38
C ASN A 70 3.62 -13.53 7.08
N THR A 71 2.82 -14.28 6.32
CA THR A 71 3.22 -15.01 5.09
C THR A 71 4.42 -15.95 5.27
N ASP A 72 4.73 -16.34 6.52
CA ASP A 72 5.84 -17.24 6.85
C ASP A 72 5.33 -18.69 6.92
N ALA A 73 5.89 -19.56 6.07
CA ALA A 73 5.51 -20.97 6.05
C ALA A 73 6.17 -21.80 7.17
N VAL A 74 7.26 -21.30 7.75
CA VAL A 74 8.02 -22.01 8.80
C VAL A 74 7.45 -21.68 10.18
N ASP A 75 7.11 -20.41 10.41
CA ASP A 75 6.50 -19.92 11.66
C ASP A 75 5.25 -19.08 11.33
N PRO A 76 4.13 -19.74 10.94
CA PRO A 76 2.93 -19.02 10.50
C PRO A 76 2.22 -18.33 11.65
N ALA A 77 1.99 -17.04 11.53
CA ALA A 77 1.26 -16.24 12.51
C ALA A 77 0.14 -15.43 11.86
N GLY A 78 -1.10 -15.68 12.32
CA GLY A 78 -2.26 -14.88 11.90
C GLY A 78 -2.52 -13.70 12.84
N PHE A 79 -2.93 -12.55 12.28
CA PHE A 79 -3.08 -11.31 13.05
C PHE A 79 -4.51 -10.98 13.48
N ILE A 80 -5.51 -11.75 13.09
CA ILE A 80 -6.91 -11.47 13.44
C ILE A 80 -7.13 -11.47 14.96
N GLY A 81 -6.45 -12.36 15.70
CA GLY A 81 -6.48 -12.38 17.18
C GLY A 81 -5.91 -11.09 17.78
N THR A 82 -4.77 -10.63 17.28
CA THR A 82 -4.11 -9.39 17.70
C THR A 82 -4.98 -8.17 17.43
N TYR A 83 -5.61 -8.10 16.25
CA TYR A 83 -6.53 -7.02 15.90
C TYR A 83 -7.79 -7.02 16.78
N ARG A 84 -8.30 -8.21 17.15
CA ARG A 84 -9.43 -8.30 18.09
C ARG A 84 -9.06 -7.72 19.45
N SER A 85 -7.90 -8.09 20.00
CA SER A 85 -7.41 -7.55 21.27
C SER A 85 -7.25 -6.03 21.21
N LEU A 86 -6.68 -5.50 20.14
CA LEU A 86 -6.54 -4.06 19.92
C LEU A 86 -7.90 -3.35 19.92
N ILE A 87 -8.90 -3.89 19.22
CA ILE A 87 -10.24 -3.28 19.17
C ILE A 87 -10.95 -3.35 20.52
N GLN A 88 -10.79 -4.45 21.27
CA GLN A 88 -11.32 -4.57 22.63
C GLN A 88 -10.69 -3.54 23.57
N GLU A 89 -9.40 -3.32 23.45
CA GLU A 89 -8.68 -2.30 24.19
C GLU A 89 -9.19 -0.88 23.86
N ILE A 90 -9.30 -0.54 22.57
CA ILE A 90 -9.85 0.74 22.10
C ILE A 90 -11.26 0.96 22.67
N ARG A 91 -12.14 -0.05 22.65
CA ARG A 91 -13.49 0.01 23.23
C ARG A 91 -13.49 0.25 24.73
N GLY A 92 -12.43 -0.14 25.43
CA GLY A 92 -12.25 0.17 26.85
C GLY A 92 -11.93 1.66 27.14
N TYR A 93 -11.50 2.40 26.11
CA TYR A 93 -11.15 3.82 26.23
C TYR A 93 -12.11 4.78 25.55
N SER A 94 -12.94 4.32 24.60
CA SER A 94 -13.79 5.19 23.78
C SER A 94 -14.99 4.47 23.20
N ASP A 95 -16.12 5.20 23.13
CA ASP A 95 -17.34 4.80 22.41
C ASP A 95 -17.33 5.24 20.93
N ALA A 96 -16.23 5.79 20.43
CA ALA A 96 -16.06 6.21 19.04
C ALA A 96 -16.39 5.07 18.06
N SER A 97 -17.01 5.41 16.93
CA SER A 97 -17.25 4.41 15.88
C SER A 97 -15.95 3.94 15.27
N ILE A 98 -15.80 2.62 15.11
CA ILE A 98 -14.59 1.98 14.55
C ILE A 98 -14.81 1.67 13.08
N VAL A 99 -13.89 2.17 12.24
CA VAL A 99 -13.88 1.94 10.80
C VAL A 99 -12.64 1.12 10.44
N LEU A 100 -12.83 -0.06 9.84
CA LEU A 100 -11.73 -0.90 9.35
C LEU A 100 -11.43 -0.60 7.88
N GLY A 101 -10.17 -0.68 7.50
CA GLY A 101 -9.72 -0.54 6.12
C GLY A 101 -8.34 -1.17 5.92
N GLY A 102 -7.76 -0.94 4.74
CA GLY A 102 -6.44 -1.44 4.36
C GLY A 102 -6.49 -2.69 3.49
N SER A 103 -5.32 -3.09 2.97
CA SER A 103 -5.21 -4.20 2.03
C SER A 103 -5.64 -5.54 2.62
N GLY A 104 -5.26 -5.83 3.87
CA GLY A 104 -5.65 -7.06 4.57
C GLY A 104 -7.16 -7.12 4.82
N PHE A 105 -7.78 -6.01 5.22
CA PHE A 105 -9.23 -5.93 5.37
C PHE A 105 -9.96 -6.18 4.05
N THR A 106 -9.48 -5.61 2.96
CA THR A 106 -10.10 -5.69 1.62
C THR A 106 -10.20 -7.12 1.08
N ILE A 107 -9.35 -8.04 1.54
CA ILE A 107 -9.33 -9.44 1.06
C ILE A 107 -10.55 -10.22 1.60
N PHE A 108 -10.91 -10.02 2.87
CA PHE A 108 -12.03 -10.69 3.55
C PHE A 108 -12.85 -9.69 4.38
N PRO A 109 -13.48 -8.68 3.74
CA PRO A 109 -14.03 -7.54 4.47
C PRO A 109 -15.19 -7.90 5.40
N GLU A 110 -16.07 -8.80 4.99
CA GLU A 110 -17.24 -9.20 5.74
C GLU A 110 -16.85 -10.02 6.97
N GLU A 111 -16.04 -11.05 6.75
CA GLU A 111 -15.58 -11.95 7.80
C GLU A 111 -14.73 -11.23 8.85
N ILE A 112 -13.90 -10.27 8.41
CA ILE A 112 -13.06 -9.48 9.31
C ILE A 112 -13.92 -8.49 10.10
N LEU A 113 -14.87 -7.80 9.44
CA LEU A 113 -15.77 -6.86 10.10
C LEU A 113 -16.57 -7.54 11.22
N ASP A 114 -17.16 -8.70 10.93
CA ASP A 114 -17.94 -9.46 11.90
C ASP A 114 -17.05 -10.00 13.04
N ARG A 115 -15.92 -10.61 12.72
CA ARG A 115 -15.02 -11.19 13.73
C ARG A 115 -14.41 -10.15 14.67
N LEU A 116 -14.17 -8.94 14.19
CA LEU A 116 -13.57 -7.87 14.96
C LEU A 116 -14.60 -6.95 15.63
N ASN A 117 -15.89 -7.13 15.37
CA ASN A 117 -16.98 -6.34 15.96
C ASN A 117 -16.82 -4.82 15.75
N ALA A 118 -16.36 -4.42 14.56
CA ALA A 118 -16.26 -3.02 14.17
C ALA A 118 -17.59 -2.51 13.57
N ASP A 119 -17.74 -1.20 13.45
CA ASP A 119 -19.01 -0.59 13.04
C ASP A 119 -19.10 -0.48 11.52
N TYR A 120 -18.01 -0.10 10.88
CA TYR A 120 -17.91 0.12 9.43
C TYR A 120 -16.62 -0.50 8.88
N GLY A 121 -16.63 -0.78 7.56
CA GLY A 121 -15.46 -1.17 6.82
C GLY A 121 -15.36 -0.48 5.47
N ILE A 122 -14.14 -0.29 4.98
CA ILE A 122 -13.86 0.32 3.68
C ILE A 122 -13.08 -0.67 2.82
N ILE A 123 -13.71 -1.14 1.74
CA ILE A 123 -13.10 -2.03 0.75
C ILE A 123 -12.30 -1.20 -0.26
N GLY A 124 -11.06 -1.62 -0.54
CA GLY A 124 -10.19 -1.01 -1.53
C GLY A 124 -9.53 0.27 -1.03
N GLU A 125 -9.67 1.34 -1.78
CA GLU A 125 -8.97 2.60 -1.50
C GLU A 125 -9.60 3.38 -0.35
N GLY A 126 -8.80 3.61 0.69
CA GLY A 126 -9.25 4.16 1.97
C GLY A 126 -9.73 5.62 1.93
N GLU A 127 -9.48 6.35 0.84
CA GLU A 127 -9.99 7.72 0.63
C GLU A 127 -11.53 7.79 0.63
N ARG A 128 -12.22 6.64 0.49
CA ARG A 128 -13.67 6.53 0.67
C ARG A 128 -14.14 6.88 2.09
N LEU A 129 -13.22 6.92 3.05
CA LEU A 129 -13.54 7.41 4.39
C LEU A 129 -14.19 8.80 4.33
N ALA A 130 -13.74 9.67 3.41
CA ALA A 130 -14.34 10.99 3.24
C ALA A 130 -15.85 10.94 2.91
N LEU A 131 -16.27 9.93 2.10
CA LEU A 131 -17.69 9.74 1.77
C LEU A 131 -18.49 9.22 2.97
N LEU A 132 -17.91 8.29 3.73
CA LEU A 132 -18.53 7.76 4.96
C LEU A 132 -18.74 8.88 5.98
N LEU A 133 -17.71 9.71 6.22
CA LEU A 133 -17.79 10.82 7.17
C LEU A 133 -18.85 11.84 6.74
N GLU A 134 -18.88 12.21 5.46
CA GLU A 134 -19.93 13.10 4.91
C GLU A 134 -21.33 12.51 5.11
N ALA A 135 -21.50 11.21 4.94
CA ALA A 135 -22.79 10.56 5.14
C ALA A 135 -23.21 10.55 6.61
N ILE A 136 -22.27 10.27 7.53
CA ILE A 136 -22.54 10.30 8.98
C ILE A 136 -22.94 11.72 9.42
N GLU A 137 -22.18 12.77 9.02
CA GLU A 137 -22.49 14.15 9.39
C GLU A 137 -23.82 14.64 8.87
N ASN A 138 -24.23 14.19 7.68
CA ASN A 138 -25.47 14.62 7.05
C ASN A 138 -26.62 13.61 7.22
N SER A 139 -26.47 12.59 8.06
CA SER A 139 -27.46 11.52 8.27
C SER A 139 -27.94 10.89 6.95
N LYS A 140 -27.04 10.75 5.97
CA LYS A 140 -27.32 10.12 4.69
C LYS A 140 -27.26 8.60 4.81
N ASP A 141 -27.90 7.91 3.88
CA ASP A 141 -27.85 6.46 3.80
C ASP A 141 -26.42 5.95 3.43
N ILE A 142 -25.77 5.32 4.41
CA ILE A 142 -24.43 4.76 4.28
C ILE A 142 -24.43 3.54 3.36
N GLU A 143 -25.55 2.82 3.28
CA GLU A 143 -25.68 1.61 2.47
C GLU A 143 -25.51 1.87 0.97
N THR A 144 -25.71 3.09 0.52
CA THR A 144 -25.57 3.48 -0.88
C THR A 144 -24.12 3.78 -1.28
N ILE A 145 -23.19 3.92 -0.32
CA ILE A 145 -21.79 4.32 -0.61
C ILE A 145 -21.01 3.12 -1.14
N PRO A 146 -20.44 3.19 -2.35
CA PRO A 146 -19.67 2.09 -2.92
C PRO A 146 -18.43 1.79 -2.07
N GLY A 147 -18.27 0.51 -1.67
CA GLY A 147 -17.11 0.04 -0.90
C GLY A 147 -17.15 0.32 0.59
N VAL A 148 -18.20 0.96 1.10
CA VAL A 148 -18.47 1.02 2.55
C VAL A 148 -19.35 -0.16 2.92
N VAL A 149 -18.94 -0.94 3.91
CA VAL A 149 -19.69 -2.09 4.45
C VAL A 149 -20.05 -1.87 5.91
N THR A 150 -21.20 -2.39 6.29
CA THR A 150 -21.67 -2.48 7.67
C THR A 150 -21.89 -3.96 8.02
N ARG A 151 -22.13 -4.28 9.28
CA ARG A 151 -22.45 -5.66 9.66
C ARG A 151 -23.67 -6.18 8.89
N ASN A 152 -23.61 -7.44 8.50
CA ASN A 152 -24.67 -8.14 7.75
C ASN A 152 -24.89 -7.63 6.31
N MET A 153 -23.99 -6.80 5.78
CA MET A 153 -24.09 -6.28 4.42
C MET A 153 -22.96 -6.81 3.56
N ARG A 154 -23.30 -7.48 2.46
CA ARG A 154 -22.36 -7.88 1.41
C ARG A 154 -22.31 -6.83 0.33
N LYS A 155 -21.09 -6.42 -0.06
CA LYS A 155 -20.92 -5.48 -1.17
C LYS A 155 -19.90 -6.00 -2.17
N PRO A 156 -20.13 -5.76 -3.47
CA PRO A 156 -19.13 -6.02 -4.49
C PRO A 156 -17.92 -5.10 -4.29
N VAL A 157 -16.79 -5.54 -4.84
CA VAL A 157 -15.59 -4.69 -4.93
C VAL A 157 -15.98 -3.37 -5.61
N PRO A 158 -15.72 -2.22 -4.96
CA PRO A 158 -16.13 -0.94 -5.50
C PRO A 158 -15.32 -0.57 -6.75
N PRO A 159 -15.85 0.29 -7.64
CA PRO A 159 -15.06 0.83 -8.73
C PRO A 159 -13.84 1.58 -8.17
N PRO A 160 -12.74 1.68 -8.94
CA PRO A 160 -11.56 2.42 -8.52
C PRO A 160 -11.87 3.86 -8.12
N TRP A 161 -11.17 4.38 -7.13
CA TRP A 161 -11.29 5.77 -6.71
C TRP A 161 -10.77 6.71 -7.80
N ASN A 162 -11.62 7.57 -8.34
CA ASN A 162 -11.32 8.42 -9.49
C ASN A 162 -11.06 9.90 -9.13
N LYS A 163 -11.27 10.28 -7.88
CA LYS A 163 -10.93 11.65 -7.47
C LYS A 163 -9.41 11.82 -7.42
N LYS A 164 -8.94 13.03 -7.71
CA LYS A 164 -7.50 13.36 -7.64
C LYS A 164 -7.00 13.06 -6.23
N ILE A 165 -5.89 12.32 -6.15
CA ILE A 165 -5.20 12.12 -4.88
C ILE A 165 -4.52 13.43 -4.55
N SER A 166 -4.69 13.93 -3.34
CA SER A 166 -4.14 15.22 -2.91
C SER A 166 -2.64 15.32 -3.21
N ASP A 167 -2.23 16.40 -3.86
CA ASP A 167 -0.82 16.70 -4.17
C ASP A 167 -0.03 17.12 -2.92
N LYS A 168 -0.74 17.39 -1.83
CA LYS A 168 -0.15 17.78 -0.54
C LYS A 168 0.46 16.58 0.19
N PHE A 169 1.36 15.86 -0.46
CA PHE A 169 2.11 14.81 0.21
C PHE A 169 3.03 15.46 1.25
N GLN A 170 2.70 15.33 2.51
CA GLN A 170 3.57 15.65 3.64
C GLN A 170 3.82 14.34 4.40
N ILE A 171 5.06 14.01 4.59
CA ILE A 171 5.47 12.92 5.46
C ILE A 171 5.41 13.49 6.88
N ASN A 172 4.25 13.41 7.52
CA ASN A 172 4.00 14.05 8.81
C ASN A 172 3.62 13.06 9.91
N HIS A 173 3.98 11.78 9.76
CA HIS A 173 3.70 10.84 10.83
C HIS A 173 4.60 11.04 12.04
N ALA A 174 3.97 11.14 13.20
CA ALA A 174 4.61 10.80 14.45
C ALA A 174 5.11 9.35 14.33
N GLY A 175 6.40 9.14 14.05
CA GLY A 175 6.96 7.81 13.81
C GLY A 175 7.83 7.70 12.58
N LEU A 176 7.91 8.72 11.73
CA LEU A 176 8.82 8.73 10.59
C LEU A 176 10.26 8.36 10.99
N GLU A 177 10.75 8.90 12.09
CA GLU A 177 12.09 8.60 12.63
C GLU A 177 12.28 7.11 12.91
N PHE A 178 11.24 6.41 13.40
CA PHE A 178 11.28 4.97 13.59
C PHE A 178 11.60 4.22 12.29
N TYR A 179 10.93 4.56 11.20
CA TYR A 179 11.13 3.93 9.89
C TYR A 179 12.49 4.24 9.29
N LEU A 180 12.94 5.50 9.40
CA LEU A 180 14.25 5.92 8.93
C LEU A 180 15.39 5.23 9.69
N LYS A 181 15.23 5.07 11.01
CA LYS A 181 16.23 4.42 11.86
C LYS A 181 16.30 2.91 11.65
N ASN A 182 15.15 2.24 11.49
CA ASN A 182 15.07 0.78 11.46
C ASN A 182 15.06 0.19 10.04
N GLY A 183 14.73 0.96 9.00
CA GLY A 183 14.72 0.52 7.61
C GLY A 183 15.51 1.43 6.68
N GLY A 184 15.70 2.70 7.05
CA GLY A 184 16.36 3.71 6.19
C GLY A 184 15.59 4.02 4.92
N MET A 185 14.37 3.50 4.78
CA MET A 185 13.59 3.44 3.56
C MET A 185 12.17 3.94 3.78
N LEU A 186 11.67 4.68 2.80
CA LEU A 186 10.26 5.03 2.69
C LEU A 186 9.67 4.51 1.38
N ASN A 187 8.35 4.55 1.27
CA ASN A 187 7.63 4.05 0.11
C ASN A 187 7.09 5.18 -0.75
N LEU A 188 7.08 4.95 -2.06
CA LEU A 188 6.53 5.85 -3.07
C LEU A 188 5.57 5.07 -3.98
N GLN A 189 4.54 5.73 -4.48
CA GLN A 189 3.62 5.17 -5.47
C GLN A 189 3.59 6.11 -6.69
N THR A 190 3.72 5.53 -7.91
CA THR A 190 3.70 6.32 -9.16
C THR A 190 2.40 6.15 -9.94
N LYS A 191 1.65 5.11 -9.62
CA LYS A 191 0.34 4.78 -10.19
C LYS A 191 -0.42 3.83 -9.30
N ARG A 192 -1.69 3.65 -9.57
CA ARG A 192 -2.55 2.63 -8.97
C ARG A 192 -3.22 1.76 -10.02
N GLY A 193 -3.56 0.54 -9.63
CA GLY A 193 -4.17 -0.46 -10.49
C GLY A 193 -3.17 -1.29 -11.27
N CYS A 194 -3.60 -2.51 -11.65
CA CYS A 194 -2.80 -3.46 -12.40
C CYS A 194 -3.61 -4.07 -13.53
N LYS A 195 -3.14 -3.94 -14.77
CA LYS A 195 -3.83 -4.45 -15.97
C LYS A 195 -3.68 -5.96 -16.19
N TYR A 196 -2.80 -6.62 -15.42
CA TYR A 196 -2.54 -8.05 -15.58
C TYR A 196 -3.59 -8.92 -14.88
N ASN A 197 -3.75 -10.16 -15.35
CA ASN A 197 -4.77 -11.10 -14.90
C ASN A 197 -4.16 -12.32 -14.19
N CYS A 198 -3.14 -12.11 -13.34
CA CYS A 198 -2.56 -13.20 -12.56
C CYS A 198 -3.61 -13.81 -11.63
N ILE A 199 -3.81 -15.14 -11.71
CA ILE A 199 -4.94 -15.83 -11.04
C ILE A 199 -4.91 -15.78 -9.52
N TYR A 200 -3.74 -15.58 -8.92
CA TYR A 200 -3.52 -15.57 -7.48
C TYR A 200 -3.52 -14.15 -6.88
N CYS A 201 -3.51 -13.11 -7.72
CA CYS A 201 -3.20 -11.75 -7.28
C CYS A 201 -4.45 -11.01 -6.78
N THR A 202 -4.35 -10.43 -5.58
CA THR A 202 -5.41 -9.63 -4.96
C THR A 202 -5.37 -8.14 -5.32
N TYR A 203 -4.29 -7.64 -5.90
CA TYR A 203 -4.15 -6.21 -6.25
C TYR A 203 -5.31 -5.63 -7.08
N PRO A 204 -5.86 -6.35 -8.08
CA PRO A 204 -7.01 -5.86 -8.83
C PRO A 204 -8.27 -5.63 -7.97
N HIS A 205 -8.38 -6.29 -6.82
CA HIS A 205 -9.47 -6.08 -5.85
C HIS A 205 -9.22 -4.85 -4.97
N ILE A 206 -7.94 -4.52 -4.72
CA ILE A 206 -7.54 -3.39 -3.87
C ILE A 206 -7.55 -2.08 -4.66
N GLU A 207 -6.90 -2.05 -5.84
CA GLU A 207 -6.66 -0.84 -6.62
C GLU A 207 -7.36 -0.83 -7.98
N GLY A 208 -8.04 -1.93 -8.36
CA GLY A 208 -8.70 -2.07 -9.65
C GLY A 208 -7.76 -2.50 -10.79
N ARG A 209 -8.34 -2.78 -11.96
CA ARG A 209 -7.61 -3.27 -13.14
C ARG A 209 -7.12 -2.16 -14.07
N LYS A 210 -7.71 -0.96 -13.97
CA LYS A 210 -7.31 0.18 -14.82
C LYS A 210 -6.18 0.93 -14.15
N GLU A 211 -5.06 1.07 -14.85
CA GLU A 211 -3.94 1.89 -14.38
C GLU A 211 -4.34 3.38 -14.34
N ARG A 212 -4.08 4.02 -13.22
CA ARG A 212 -4.27 5.46 -12.98
C ARG A 212 -2.92 6.06 -12.64
N LEU A 213 -2.35 6.73 -13.62
CA LEU A 213 -1.01 7.29 -13.57
C LEU A 213 -1.01 8.59 -12.78
N PHE A 214 -0.04 8.77 -11.90
CA PHE A 214 0.18 10.05 -11.24
C PHE A 214 1.03 10.96 -12.13
N ASP A 215 0.91 12.25 -11.96
CA ASP A 215 1.73 13.20 -12.70
C ASP A 215 3.22 12.99 -12.37
N PRO A 216 4.11 12.86 -13.37
CA PRO A 216 5.53 12.60 -13.11
C PRO A 216 6.22 13.69 -12.29
N ILE A 217 5.79 14.96 -12.40
CA ILE A 217 6.35 16.06 -11.62
C ILE A 217 5.94 15.92 -10.16
N ASP A 218 4.67 15.60 -9.90
CA ASP A 218 4.17 15.37 -8.53
C ASP A 218 4.87 14.17 -7.87
N VAL A 219 5.10 13.09 -8.63
CA VAL A 219 5.87 11.93 -8.16
C VAL A 219 7.30 12.31 -7.82
N ALA A 220 7.96 13.10 -8.67
CA ALA A 220 9.33 13.57 -8.41
C ALA A 220 9.40 14.49 -7.19
N ASN A 221 8.43 15.37 -6.99
CA ASN A 221 8.34 16.21 -5.80
C ASN A 221 8.16 15.38 -4.53
N ARG A 222 7.40 14.28 -4.58
CA ARG A 222 7.25 13.35 -3.45
C ARG A 222 8.56 12.61 -3.16
N ALA A 223 9.25 12.13 -4.20
CA ALA A 223 10.57 11.50 -4.04
C ALA A 223 11.59 12.46 -3.41
N LEU A 224 11.58 13.73 -3.81
CA LEU A 224 12.44 14.75 -3.23
C LEU A 224 12.14 14.98 -1.75
N ARG A 225 10.87 15.04 -1.35
CA ARG A 225 10.48 15.15 0.07
C ARG A 225 10.89 13.92 0.89
N ILE A 226 10.84 12.72 0.31
CA ILE A 226 11.35 11.49 0.93
C ILE A 226 12.87 11.64 1.18
N GLN A 227 13.62 12.15 0.22
CA GLN A 227 15.05 12.43 0.35
C GLN A 227 15.33 13.51 1.42
N GLU A 228 14.60 14.62 1.40
CA GLU A 228 14.71 15.72 2.39
C GLU A 228 14.37 15.27 3.80
N ALA A 229 13.46 14.32 3.96
CA ALA A 229 13.13 13.69 5.24
C ALA A 229 14.27 12.82 5.79
N GLY A 230 15.35 12.59 5.03
CA GLY A 230 16.53 11.85 5.45
C GLY A 230 16.54 10.37 5.08
N ALA A 231 15.60 9.91 4.25
CA ALA A 231 15.62 8.56 3.72
C ALA A 231 16.91 8.31 2.92
N LYS A 232 17.46 7.10 3.03
CA LYS A 232 18.64 6.67 2.28
C LYS A 232 18.30 5.89 1.02
N TYR A 233 17.04 5.48 0.92
CA TYR A 233 16.49 4.67 -0.15
C TYR A 233 14.97 4.86 -0.17
N PHE A 234 14.33 4.70 -1.31
CA PHE A 234 12.88 4.53 -1.37
C PHE A 234 12.48 3.38 -2.28
N PHE A 235 11.34 2.76 -1.97
CA PHE A 235 10.81 1.68 -2.77
C PHE A 235 9.49 2.11 -3.43
N ILE A 236 9.39 1.92 -4.75
CA ILE A 236 8.16 2.18 -5.49
C ILE A 236 7.24 0.98 -5.35
N THR A 237 6.12 1.17 -4.66
CA THR A 237 5.16 0.11 -4.28
C THR A 237 4.05 -0.10 -5.31
N ASP A 238 4.26 0.32 -6.55
CA ASP A 238 3.34 -0.02 -7.63
C ASP A 238 3.23 -1.55 -7.79
N SER A 239 2.06 -2.06 -8.13
CA SER A 239 1.86 -3.51 -8.36
C SER A 239 2.85 -4.09 -9.39
N VAL A 240 3.16 -3.33 -10.43
CA VAL A 240 4.20 -3.61 -11.44
C VAL A 240 4.67 -2.28 -12.01
N PHE A 241 5.87 -1.85 -11.70
CA PHE A 241 6.38 -0.55 -12.14
C PHE A 241 6.43 -0.45 -13.67
N ASN A 242 7.05 -1.41 -14.35
CA ASN A 242 7.30 -1.36 -15.80
C ASN A 242 6.12 -1.73 -16.71
N SER A 243 4.89 -1.71 -16.21
CA SER A 243 3.71 -1.98 -17.04
C SER A 243 3.37 -0.86 -18.04
N ASN A 244 3.94 0.36 -17.87
CA ASN A 244 3.76 1.51 -18.75
C ASN A 244 5.10 2.23 -18.97
N TYR A 245 5.79 1.90 -20.05
CA TYR A 245 7.12 2.44 -20.33
C TYR A 245 7.17 3.95 -20.52
N SER A 246 6.21 4.53 -21.23
CA SER A 246 6.16 5.98 -21.45
C SER A 246 6.10 6.74 -20.14
N HIS A 247 5.28 6.25 -19.22
CA HIS A 247 5.16 6.82 -17.87
C HIS A 247 6.46 6.67 -17.08
N ASN A 248 7.07 5.48 -17.08
CA ASN A 248 8.31 5.24 -16.36
C ASN A 248 9.46 6.12 -16.85
N ILE A 249 9.59 6.30 -18.18
CA ILE A 249 10.57 7.20 -18.76
C ILE A 249 10.31 8.66 -18.34
N ALA A 250 9.04 9.07 -18.29
CA ALA A 250 8.68 10.41 -17.81
C ALA A 250 9.02 10.58 -16.31
N ILE A 251 8.78 9.58 -15.47
CA ILE A 251 9.19 9.55 -14.06
C ILE A 251 10.71 9.66 -13.91
N ALA A 252 11.48 8.83 -14.63
CA ALA A 252 12.94 8.85 -14.60
C ALA A 252 13.51 10.25 -14.96
N ARG A 253 12.95 10.87 -16.01
CA ARG A 253 13.32 12.23 -16.41
C ARG A 253 12.95 13.27 -15.36
N ALA A 254 11.79 13.12 -14.73
CA ALA A 254 11.32 14.02 -13.67
C ALA A 254 12.21 13.91 -12.42
N PHE A 255 12.61 12.70 -12.02
CA PHE A 255 13.54 12.47 -10.91
C PHE A 255 14.88 13.18 -11.14
N LYS A 256 15.47 12.98 -12.33
CA LYS A 256 16.72 13.66 -12.69
C LYS A 256 16.58 15.19 -12.67
N LYS A 257 15.50 15.71 -13.23
CA LYS A 257 15.23 17.16 -13.27
C LYS A 257 15.01 17.77 -11.88
N ALA A 258 14.36 17.05 -10.99
CA ALA A 258 14.09 17.48 -9.61
C ALA A 258 15.31 17.36 -8.69
N GLY A 259 16.38 16.65 -9.09
CA GLY A 259 17.55 16.44 -8.26
C GLY A 259 17.36 15.30 -7.23
N VAL A 260 16.49 14.33 -7.51
CA VAL A 260 16.41 13.10 -6.72
C VAL A 260 17.70 12.32 -6.91
N CYS A 261 18.46 12.09 -5.84
CA CYS A 261 19.79 11.47 -5.87
C CYS A 261 19.93 10.24 -4.97
N ILE A 262 18.93 9.93 -4.12
CA ILE A 262 18.94 8.68 -3.35
C ILE A 262 18.52 7.50 -4.22
N PRO A 263 19.10 6.30 -4.02
CA PRO A 263 18.75 5.11 -4.77
C PRO A 263 17.31 4.65 -4.50
N TRP A 264 16.76 3.90 -5.46
CA TRP A 264 15.42 3.33 -5.35
C TRP A 264 15.31 1.96 -6.01
N GLY A 265 14.24 1.25 -5.67
CA GLY A 265 13.85 -0.03 -6.25
C GLY A 265 12.36 -0.13 -6.51
N ALA A 266 11.93 -1.17 -7.22
CA ALA A 266 10.54 -1.42 -7.53
C ALA A 266 10.26 -2.87 -7.91
N PHE A 267 8.97 -3.24 -7.91
CA PHE A 267 8.50 -4.49 -8.50
C PHE A 267 8.36 -4.39 -10.02
N PHE A 268 8.88 -5.38 -10.73
CA PHE A 268 8.89 -5.47 -12.18
C PHE A 268 8.24 -6.78 -12.66
N ALA A 269 7.59 -6.73 -13.82
CA ALA A 269 7.33 -7.93 -14.60
C ALA A 269 8.52 -8.17 -15.55
N PRO A 270 9.01 -9.42 -15.69
CA PRO A 270 10.07 -9.75 -16.64
C PRO A 270 9.50 -9.86 -18.07
N ILE A 271 9.08 -8.72 -18.61
CA ILE A 271 8.54 -8.54 -19.96
C ILE A 271 9.58 -7.93 -20.88
N GLU A 272 9.36 -7.99 -22.18
CA GLU A 272 10.21 -7.31 -23.15
C GLU A 272 10.27 -5.81 -22.85
N THR A 273 11.46 -5.24 -22.87
CA THR A 273 11.71 -3.81 -22.60
C THR A 273 12.43 -3.17 -23.78
N PRO A 274 12.27 -1.87 -24.03
CA PRO A 274 13.11 -1.13 -24.96
C PRO A 274 14.61 -1.32 -24.64
N PRO A 275 15.51 -1.32 -25.64
CA PRO A 275 16.92 -1.68 -25.46
C PRO A 275 17.64 -0.94 -24.33
N ASP A 276 17.45 0.37 -24.19
CA ASP A 276 18.13 1.18 -23.17
C ASP A 276 17.29 1.41 -21.89
N TYR A 277 16.17 0.67 -21.72
CA TYR A 277 15.23 0.94 -20.65
C TYR A 277 15.88 0.88 -19.26
N PHE A 278 16.54 -0.22 -18.93
CA PHE A 278 17.17 -0.39 -17.61
C PHE A 278 18.31 0.59 -17.38
N ARG A 279 19.08 0.95 -18.43
CA ARG A 279 20.11 1.97 -18.33
C ARG A 279 19.51 3.34 -18.00
N MET A 280 18.44 3.74 -18.69
CA MET A 280 17.74 5.00 -18.38
C MET A 280 17.21 5.03 -16.94
N MET A 281 16.71 3.90 -16.43
CA MET A 281 16.23 3.79 -15.05
C MET A 281 17.41 3.84 -14.06
N SER A 282 18.51 3.14 -14.33
CA SER A 282 19.75 3.18 -13.54
C SER A 282 20.32 4.60 -13.47
N ASP A 283 20.37 5.32 -14.59
CA ASP A 283 20.79 6.71 -14.66
C ASP A 283 19.89 7.68 -13.85
N ALA A 284 18.70 7.25 -13.51
CA ALA A 284 17.73 7.98 -12.66
C ALA A 284 17.69 7.46 -11.22
N GLY A 285 18.67 6.61 -10.82
CA GLY A 285 18.84 6.14 -9.46
C GLY A 285 18.22 4.78 -9.16
N LEU A 286 17.65 4.05 -10.14
CA LEU A 286 17.25 2.65 -9.93
C LEU A 286 18.48 1.81 -9.60
N THR A 287 18.42 1.07 -8.51
CA THR A 287 19.48 0.14 -8.11
C THR A 287 18.99 -1.29 -7.93
N HIS A 288 17.71 -1.47 -7.64
CA HIS A 288 17.10 -2.76 -7.32
C HIS A 288 15.90 -3.05 -8.21
N VAL A 289 15.91 -4.23 -8.83
CA VAL A 289 14.79 -4.76 -9.62
C VAL A 289 14.28 -6.04 -8.96
N GLU A 290 13.01 -6.06 -8.58
CA GLU A 290 12.35 -7.22 -8.00
C GLU A 290 11.36 -7.82 -9.00
N PHE A 291 11.76 -8.89 -9.67
CA PHE A 291 10.91 -9.55 -10.67
C PHE A 291 9.91 -10.51 -10.06
N GLY A 292 8.62 -10.29 -10.32
CA GLY A 292 7.55 -11.28 -10.12
C GLY A 292 7.63 -12.39 -11.18
N THR A 293 8.66 -13.21 -11.09
CA THR A 293 8.97 -14.29 -12.05
C THR A 293 8.04 -15.47 -11.90
N GLU A 294 7.74 -15.87 -10.68
CA GLU A 294 6.84 -16.93 -10.21
C GLU A 294 7.27 -18.34 -10.61
N SER A 295 7.69 -18.59 -11.86
CA SER A 295 8.12 -19.93 -12.32
C SER A 295 9.06 -19.84 -13.51
N LEU A 296 9.92 -20.86 -13.67
CA LEU A 296 10.75 -21.09 -14.86
C LEU A 296 10.11 -22.11 -15.83
N SER A 297 8.83 -22.40 -15.70
CA SER A 297 8.07 -23.27 -16.60
C SER A 297 7.03 -22.48 -17.39
N ASN A 298 7.12 -22.50 -18.73
CA ASN A 298 6.12 -21.86 -19.59
C ASN A 298 4.70 -22.39 -19.35
N ARG A 299 4.54 -23.67 -18.99
CA ARG A 299 3.27 -24.27 -18.62
C ARG A 299 2.69 -23.61 -17.38
N VAL A 300 3.47 -23.49 -16.33
CA VAL A 300 3.06 -22.85 -15.05
C VAL A 300 2.79 -21.38 -15.24
N LEU A 301 3.68 -20.65 -15.96
CA LEU A 301 3.47 -19.24 -16.29
C LEU A 301 2.14 -19.00 -17.04
N SER A 302 1.81 -19.88 -17.98
CA SER A 302 0.53 -19.84 -18.67
C SER A 302 -0.66 -20.08 -17.74
N ALA A 303 -0.54 -21.07 -16.87
CA ALA A 303 -1.58 -21.39 -15.88
C ALA A 303 -1.79 -20.24 -14.88
N TYR A 304 -0.74 -19.52 -14.49
CA TYR A 304 -0.82 -18.33 -13.65
C TYR A 304 -1.38 -17.08 -14.35
N GLY A 305 -1.61 -17.13 -15.67
CA GLY A 305 -2.08 -15.99 -16.47
C GLY A 305 -0.99 -14.94 -16.71
N LYS A 306 0.31 -15.35 -16.71
CA LYS A 306 1.42 -14.44 -16.99
C LYS A 306 1.51 -14.09 -18.47
N VAL A 307 1.80 -12.83 -18.75
CA VAL A 307 1.92 -12.29 -20.12
C VAL A 307 3.30 -12.54 -20.74
N PHE A 308 4.25 -13.03 -19.97
CA PHE A 308 5.62 -13.33 -20.39
C PHE A 308 5.91 -14.83 -20.38
N ARG A 309 7.05 -15.20 -20.94
CA ARG A 309 7.54 -16.58 -21.07
C ARG A 309 9.00 -16.63 -20.62
N LEU A 310 9.54 -17.84 -20.54
CA LEU A 310 10.89 -18.11 -20.02
C LEU A 310 11.97 -17.25 -20.68
N HIS A 311 11.96 -17.10 -22.02
CA HIS A 311 12.92 -16.28 -22.73
C HIS A 311 12.85 -14.78 -22.34
N HIS A 312 11.67 -14.25 -22.05
CA HIS A 312 11.53 -12.88 -21.56
C HIS A 312 12.17 -12.71 -20.17
N ILE A 313 12.08 -13.73 -19.30
CA ILE A 313 12.69 -13.71 -17.98
C ILE A 313 14.22 -13.60 -18.09
N PHE A 314 14.83 -14.46 -18.93
CA PHE A 314 16.29 -14.41 -19.15
C PHE A 314 16.74 -13.10 -19.77
N ASN A 315 16.03 -12.60 -20.79
CA ASN A 315 16.37 -11.34 -21.43
C ASN A 315 16.25 -10.16 -20.47
N ALA A 316 15.15 -10.07 -19.71
CA ALA A 316 14.94 -8.99 -18.75
C ALA A 316 15.99 -9.03 -17.62
N HIS A 317 16.35 -10.23 -17.13
CA HIS A 317 17.41 -10.42 -16.16
C HIS A 317 18.74 -9.91 -16.71
N GLN A 318 19.14 -10.36 -17.92
CA GLN A 318 20.41 -9.97 -18.52
C GLN A 318 20.50 -8.45 -18.75
N HIS A 319 19.45 -7.84 -19.29
CA HIS A 319 19.41 -6.39 -19.52
C HIS A 319 19.53 -5.59 -18.21
N ALA A 320 18.95 -6.09 -17.10
CA ALA A 320 19.06 -5.45 -15.80
C ALA A 320 20.50 -5.57 -15.25
N ILE A 321 21.12 -6.76 -15.36
CA ILE A 321 22.52 -6.98 -14.94
C ILE A 321 23.49 -6.13 -15.78
N ASP A 322 23.30 -6.06 -17.11
CA ASP A 322 24.11 -5.24 -18.00
C ASP A 322 24.00 -3.74 -17.69
N ALA A 323 22.90 -3.32 -17.09
CA ALA A 323 22.70 -1.95 -16.58
C ALA A 323 23.27 -1.73 -15.16
N GLY A 324 23.93 -2.72 -14.57
CA GLY A 324 24.53 -2.64 -13.24
C GLY A 324 23.54 -2.71 -12.07
N LEU A 325 22.36 -3.30 -12.28
CA LEU A 325 21.30 -3.38 -11.28
C LEU A 325 21.42 -4.67 -10.44
N TYR A 326 21.03 -4.57 -9.17
CA TYR A 326 20.77 -5.75 -8.34
C TYR A 326 19.41 -6.34 -8.71
N VAL A 327 19.37 -7.67 -8.90
CA VAL A 327 18.17 -8.37 -9.36
C VAL A 327 17.74 -9.43 -8.35
N ALA A 328 16.49 -9.36 -7.92
CA ALA A 328 15.82 -10.42 -7.16
C ALA A 328 14.69 -11.03 -8.00
N HIS A 329 14.46 -12.34 -7.84
CA HIS A 329 13.35 -13.05 -8.45
C HIS A 329 12.48 -13.70 -7.38
N TYR A 330 11.19 -13.44 -7.42
CA TYR A 330 10.21 -14.13 -6.58
C TYR A 330 9.66 -15.33 -7.31
N PHE A 331 9.56 -16.45 -6.59
CA PHE A 331 8.98 -17.70 -7.09
C PHE A 331 7.75 -18.06 -6.25
N LEU A 332 6.76 -18.63 -6.91
CA LEU A 332 5.54 -19.13 -6.30
C LEU A 332 5.44 -20.63 -6.57
N LEU A 333 5.35 -21.42 -5.51
CA LEU A 333 5.29 -22.88 -5.56
C LEU A 333 3.89 -23.40 -5.22
N GLY A 334 3.53 -24.56 -5.75
CA GLY A 334 2.26 -25.25 -5.48
C GLY A 334 1.09 -24.75 -6.32
N GLY A 335 1.35 -24.10 -7.44
CA GLY A 335 0.31 -23.59 -8.31
C GLY A 335 -0.16 -24.59 -9.39
N PRO A 336 -1.25 -24.25 -10.13
CA PRO A 336 -1.75 -25.10 -11.21
C PRO A 336 -0.69 -25.39 -12.26
N GLY A 337 -0.52 -26.68 -12.59
CA GLY A 337 0.42 -27.09 -13.64
C GLY A 337 1.85 -27.38 -13.17
N GLU A 338 2.11 -27.31 -11.89
CA GLU A 338 3.40 -27.65 -11.29
C GLU A 338 3.58 -29.18 -11.12
#